data_4090919195bd9810f33d7d6ec15da076
#
_entry.id   4090919195bd9810f33d7d6ec15da076
#
_cell.length_a   1.000
_cell.length_b   1.000
_cell.length_c   1.000
_cell.angle_alpha   90.00
_cell.angle_beta   90.00
_cell.angle_gamma   90.00
#
_symmetry.space_group_name_H-M   'P 1'
#
loop_
_entity.id
_entity.type
_entity.pdbx_description
1 polymer ?
#
loop_
_entity_poly.entity_id
_entity_poly.type
_entity_poly.pdbx_seq_one_letter_code
_entity_poly.pdbx_strand_id
1 'polypeptide(L)'
;MEIDIPEAKAELEAAFARYETALVTNDVEALDALFLDAPTTIRFGGGENLFGYAEIAAFRAGRSPAGLARTLERTVVTTYGRDFGTASTLFRREGAPGKVGRQMQSWLRTPAGWRVVAAHVSIIADPDLAT
;
A
#
# COMPACT_ATOMS: atom_id res chain seq x y z
N MET A 1 20.11 2.79 14.71
CA MET A 1 19.26 1.65 14.34
C MET A 1 19.80 0.99 13.09
N GLU A 2 19.55 -0.28 12.91
CA GLU A 2 20.00 -1.02 11.75
C GLU A 2 18.94 -0.96 10.64
N ILE A 3 19.37 -0.68 9.43
CA ILE A 3 18.50 -0.63 8.26
C ILE A 3 18.55 -1.98 7.57
N ASP A 4 17.38 -2.52 7.20
CA ASP A 4 17.24 -3.78 6.45
C ASP A 4 17.83 -4.99 7.16
N ILE A 5 17.47 -5.16 8.43
CA ILE A 5 17.74 -6.43 9.12
C ILE A 5 17.08 -7.55 8.29
N PRO A 6 17.82 -8.57 7.85
CA PRO A 6 17.32 -9.53 6.86
C PRO A 6 15.98 -10.17 7.22
N GLU A 7 15.78 -10.59 8.47
CA GLU A 7 14.54 -11.22 8.90
C GLU A 7 13.37 -10.25 8.86
N ALA A 8 13.59 -9.02 9.33
CA ALA A 8 12.55 -7.98 9.34
C ALA A 8 12.14 -7.61 7.92
N LYS A 9 13.12 -7.41 7.04
CA LYS A 9 12.87 -7.07 5.65
C LYS A 9 12.09 -8.18 4.94
N ALA A 10 12.49 -9.44 5.13
CA ALA A 10 11.80 -10.57 4.52
C ALA A 10 10.33 -10.66 4.97
N GLU A 11 10.07 -10.42 6.26
CA GLU A 11 8.70 -10.40 6.79
C GLU A 11 7.87 -9.28 6.16
N LEU A 12 8.43 -8.08 6.04
CA LEU A 12 7.71 -6.96 5.45
C LEU A 12 7.46 -7.17 3.96
N GLU A 13 8.45 -7.71 3.25
CA GLU A 13 8.27 -8.06 1.84
C GLU A 13 7.13 -9.06 1.65
N ALA A 14 7.02 -10.06 2.53
CA ALA A 14 5.93 -11.02 2.49
C ALA A 14 4.58 -10.36 2.79
N ALA A 15 4.53 -9.44 3.75
CA ALA A 15 3.30 -8.70 4.07
C ALA A 15 2.87 -7.80 2.91
N PHE A 16 3.83 -7.14 2.26
CA PHE A 16 3.54 -6.31 1.09
C PHE A 16 3.02 -7.16 -0.08
N ALA A 17 3.58 -8.34 -0.28
CA ALA A 17 3.09 -9.27 -1.32
C ALA A 17 1.63 -9.70 -1.03
N ARG A 18 1.29 -9.97 0.24
CA ARG A 18 -0.09 -10.28 0.62
C ARG A 18 -1.02 -9.09 0.35
N TYR A 19 -0.55 -7.88 0.66
CA TYR A 19 -1.32 -6.66 0.36
C TYR A 19 -1.61 -6.55 -1.13
N GLU A 20 -0.59 -6.73 -1.96
CA GLU A 20 -0.75 -6.60 -3.41
C GLU A 20 -1.73 -7.63 -3.97
N THR A 21 -1.62 -8.88 -3.54
CA THR A 21 -2.56 -9.93 -3.94
C THR A 21 -3.99 -9.59 -3.51
N ALA A 22 -4.16 -9.14 -2.27
CA ALA A 22 -5.48 -8.77 -1.76
C ALA A 22 -6.07 -7.58 -2.53
N LEU A 23 -5.25 -6.62 -2.92
CA LEU A 23 -5.72 -5.46 -3.67
C LEU A 23 -6.22 -5.85 -5.06
N VAL A 24 -5.41 -6.57 -5.83
CA VAL A 24 -5.76 -6.88 -7.22
C VAL A 24 -6.90 -7.89 -7.33
N THR A 25 -7.13 -8.69 -6.29
CA THR A 25 -8.27 -9.63 -6.22
C THR A 25 -9.46 -9.04 -5.47
N ASN A 26 -9.35 -7.80 -4.99
CA ASN A 26 -10.36 -7.12 -4.17
C ASN A 26 -10.81 -7.95 -2.96
N ASP A 27 -9.84 -8.55 -2.27
CA ASP A 27 -10.07 -9.28 -1.03
C ASP A 27 -10.16 -8.28 0.12
N VAL A 28 -11.37 -7.76 0.35
CA VAL A 28 -11.60 -6.68 1.32
C VAL A 28 -11.25 -7.11 2.73
N GLU A 29 -11.58 -8.35 3.11
CA GLU A 29 -11.26 -8.86 4.45
C GLU A 29 -9.76 -8.89 4.69
N ALA A 30 -8.99 -9.38 3.73
CA ALA A 30 -7.53 -9.42 3.84
C ALA A 30 -6.93 -8.01 3.87
N LEU A 31 -7.45 -7.10 3.03
CA LEU A 31 -6.99 -5.70 3.03
C LEU A 31 -7.25 -5.04 4.38
N ASP A 32 -8.44 -5.21 4.94
CA ASP A 32 -8.76 -4.64 6.24
C ASP A 32 -7.87 -5.20 7.35
N ALA A 33 -7.55 -6.50 7.30
CA ALA A 33 -6.67 -7.13 8.28
C ALA A 33 -5.22 -6.63 8.19
N LEU A 34 -4.80 -6.08 7.05
CA LEU A 34 -3.43 -5.58 6.86
C LEU A 34 -3.25 -4.11 7.29
N PHE A 35 -4.34 -3.41 7.63
CA PHE A 35 -4.27 -2.05 8.15
C PHE A 35 -4.45 -2.06 9.66
N LEU A 36 -3.73 -1.19 10.37
CA LEU A 36 -3.86 -1.09 11.81
C LEU A 36 -5.24 -0.53 12.16
N ASP A 37 -5.99 -1.23 13.00
CA ASP A 37 -7.31 -0.79 13.47
C ASP A 37 -7.12 0.26 14.57
N ALA A 38 -6.92 1.49 14.13
CA ALA A 38 -6.70 2.63 15.02
C ALA A 38 -7.22 3.90 14.36
N PRO A 39 -7.65 4.89 15.17
CA PRO A 39 -8.08 6.18 14.62
C PRO A 39 -6.94 6.99 14.03
N THR A 40 -5.69 6.61 14.30
CA THR A 40 -4.49 7.27 13.80
C THR A 40 -4.02 6.74 12.44
N THR A 41 -4.61 5.67 11.93
CA THR A 41 -4.26 5.12 10.62
C THR A 41 -4.85 6.01 9.52
N ILE A 42 -4.01 6.43 8.58
CA ILE A 42 -4.36 7.41 7.55
C ILE A 42 -4.13 6.81 6.17
N ARG A 43 -5.06 7.05 5.25
CA ARG A 43 -4.86 6.69 3.85
C ARG A 43 -5.39 7.78 2.93
N PHE A 44 -4.50 8.35 2.13
CA PHE A 44 -4.86 9.24 1.04
C PHE A 44 -4.78 8.48 -0.28
N GLY A 45 -5.88 8.47 -1.02
CA GLY A 45 -5.95 7.87 -2.35
C GLY A 45 -6.06 8.93 -3.42
N GLY A 46 -6.33 8.50 -4.64
CA GLY A 46 -6.41 9.41 -5.79
C GLY A 46 -7.56 10.41 -5.71
N GLY A 47 -8.63 10.07 -5.01
CA GLY A 47 -9.81 10.92 -4.90
C GLY A 47 -10.39 11.01 -3.49
N GLU A 48 -9.74 10.43 -2.49
CA GLU A 48 -10.28 10.39 -1.13
C GLU A 48 -9.21 10.66 -0.09
N ASN A 49 -9.65 11.24 1.03
CA ASN A 49 -8.82 11.51 2.20
C ASN A 49 -9.45 10.78 3.38
N LEU A 50 -8.87 9.66 3.80
CA LEU A 50 -9.45 8.79 4.81
C LEU A 50 -8.68 8.88 6.12
N PHE A 51 -9.36 9.26 7.17
CA PHE A 51 -8.80 9.44 8.50
C PHE A 51 -9.38 8.38 9.44
N GLY A 52 -8.54 7.47 9.88
CA GLY A 52 -8.92 6.39 10.77
C GLY A 52 -9.34 5.12 10.06
N TYR A 53 -9.14 4.00 10.76
CA TYR A 53 -9.42 2.68 10.21
C TYR A 53 -10.89 2.54 9.76
N ALA A 54 -11.83 3.11 10.54
CA ALA A 54 -13.25 2.99 10.21
C ALA A 54 -13.58 3.62 8.86
N GLU A 55 -13.02 4.79 8.55
CA GLU A 55 -13.23 5.45 7.25
C GLU A 55 -12.61 4.63 6.12
N ILE A 56 -11.43 4.06 6.36
CA ILE A 56 -10.73 3.26 5.36
C ILE A 56 -11.54 2.00 5.03
N ALA A 57 -12.03 1.30 6.04
CA ALA A 57 -12.82 0.09 5.85
C ALA A 57 -14.15 0.38 5.14
N ALA A 58 -14.83 1.47 5.52
CA ALA A 58 -16.09 1.87 4.90
C ALA A 58 -15.89 2.21 3.42
N PHE A 59 -14.83 2.96 3.09
CA PHE A 59 -14.51 3.27 1.70
C PHE A 59 -14.29 2.01 0.88
N ARG A 60 -13.50 1.09 1.42
CA ARG A 60 -13.13 -0.15 0.73
C ARG A 60 -14.35 -1.04 0.49
N ALA A 61 -15.27 -1.09 1.44
CA ALA A 61 -16.51 -1.86 1.33
C ALA A 61 -17.41 -1.37 0.18
N GLY A 62 -17.37 -0.07 -0.11
CA GLY A 62 -18.16 0.54 -1.19
C GLY A 62 -17.44 0.67 -2.52
N ARG A 63 -16.17 0.27 -2.60
CA ARG A 63 -15.37 0.47 -3.81
C ARG A 63 -15.68 -0.60 -4.85
N SER A 64 -15.77 -0.17 -6.13
CA SER A 64 -15.87 -1.10 -7.24
C SER A 64 -14.61 -1.97 -7.34
N PRO A 65 -14.76 -3.27 -7.63
CA PRO A 65 -13.60 -4.13 -7.90
C PRO A 65 -12.97 -3.90 -9.26
N ALA A 66 -13.60 -3.11 -10.13
CA ALA A 66 -13.09 -2.87 -11.47
C ALA A 66 -11.82 -2.03 -11.48
N GLY A 67 -10.88 -2.35 -12.36
CA GLY A 67 -9.68 -1.56 -12.57
C GLY A 67 -8.63 -1.64 -11.48
N LEU A 68 -8.69 -2.64 -10.61
CA LEU A 68 -7.72 -2.80 -9.53
C LEU A 68 -6.43 -3.51 -9.97
N ALA A 69 -6.50 -4.29 -11.05
CA ALA A 69 -5.33 -5.00 -11.56
C ALA A 69 -4.26 -4.00 -12.03
N ARG A 70 -3.01 -4.28 -11.69
CA ARG A 70 -1.90 -3.38 -12.00
C ARG A 70 -0.58 -4.14 -12.05
N THR A 71 0.43 -3.54 -12.66
CA THR A 71 1.80 -4.02 -12.60
C THR A 71 2.65 -3.06 -11.78
N LEU A 72 3.58 -3.60 -11.02
CA LEU A 72 4.46 -2.80 -10.17
C LEU A 72 5.80 -2.58 -10.85
N GLU A 73 6.38 -1.38 -10.62
CA GLU A 73 7.71 -1.00 -11.11
C GLU A 73 8.48 -0.35 -9.98
N ARG A 74 9.78 -0.61 -9.93
CA ARG A 74 10.71 0.02 -9.00
C ARG A 74 10.26 -0.07 -7.53
N THR A 75 9.80 -1.24 -7.12
CA THR A 75 9.37 -1.48 -5.75
C THR A 75 10.56 -1.46 -4.80
N VAL A 76 10.47 -0.67 -3.73
CA VAL A 76 11.50 -0.59 -2.69
C VAL A 76 10.84 -0.83 -1.35
N VAL A 77 11.31 -1.86 -0.65
CA VAL A 77 10.90 -2.17 0.72
C VAL A 77 12.11 -1.96 1.62
N THR A 78 11.95 -1.13 2.65
CA THR A 78 13.02 -0.81 3.59
C THR A 78 12.50 -0.97 5.01
N THR A 79 13.28 -1.61 5.88
CA THR A 79 12.98 -1.65 7.30
C THR A 79 13.97 -0.82 8.10
N TYR A 80 13.48 -0.23 9.18
CA TYR A 80 14.26 0.62 10.09
C TYR A 80 14.10 0.00 11.48
N GLY A 81 15.15 -0.68 11.94
CA GLY A 81 15.04 -1.55 13.10
C GLY A 81 14.21 -2.79 12.77
N ARG A 82 13.54 -3.35 13.78
CA ARG A 82 12.80 -4.60 13.60
C ARG A 82 11.30 -4.41 13.40
N ASP A 83 10.76 -3.24 13.75
CA ASP A 83 9.33 -3.09 13.92
C ASP A 83 8.70 -2.03 13.01
N PHE A 84 9.50 -1.34 12.18
CA PHE A 84 8.99 -0.31 11.29
C PHE A 84 9.62 -0.44 9.90
N GLY A 85 8.83 -0.13 8.88
CA GLY A 85 9.33 -0.10 7.52
C GLY A 85 8.43 0.64 6.56
N THR A 86 8.94 0.84 5.36
CA THR A 86 8.22 1.49 4.28
C THR A 86 8.23 0.59 3.05
N ALA A 87 7.17 0.68 2.26
CA ALA A 87 7.07 0.03 0.96
C ALA A 87 6.62 1.08 -0.04
N SER A 88 7.42 1.30 -1.06
CA SER A 88 7.18 2.32 -2.08
C SER A 88 7.26 1.67 -3.45
N THR A 89 6.34 2.03 -4.35
CA THR A 89 6.32 1.46 -5.69
C THR A 89 5.66 2.42 -6.67
N LEU A 90 6.06 2.33 -7.90
CA LEU A 90 5.29 2.85 -9.02
C LEU A 90 4.37 1.73 -9.52
N PHE A 91 3.28 2.09 -10.16
CA PHE A 91 2.40 1.09 -10.76
C PHE A 91 1.76 1.60 -12.04
N ARG A 92 1.34 0.66 -12.86
CA ARG A 92 0.65 0.95 -14.12
C ARG A 92 -0.61 0.12 -14.20
N ARG A 93 -1.66 0.74 -14.72
CA ARG A 93 -2.94 0.08 -14.99
C ARG A 93 -3.24 0.12 -16.47
N GLU A 94 -3.75 -0.97 -16.99
CA GLU A 94 -4.10 -1.10 -18.42
C GLU A 94 -5.14 -0.06 -18.85
N GLY A 95 -6.10 0.22 -17.96
CA GLY A 95 -7.16 1.20 -18.23
C GLY A 95 -6.72 2.67 -18.13
N ALA A 96 -5.46 2.95 -17.83
CA ALA A 96 -4.95 4.32 -17.68
C ALA A 96 -3.62 4.50 -18.41
N PRO A 97 -3.63 4.38 -19.75
CA PRO A 97 -2.40 4.56 -20.53
C PRO A 97 -1.89 6.00 -20.40
N GLY A 98 -0.57 6.15 -20.40
CA GLY A 98 0.06 7.46 -20.26
C GLY A 98 0.08 8.00 -18.84
N LYS A 99 -0.32 7.18 -17.86
CA LYS A 99 -0.30 7.55 -16.44
C LYS A 99 0.62 6.62 -15.66
N VAL A 100 1.18 7.12 -14.59
CA VAL A 100 1.92 6.31 -13.64
C VAL A 100 1.37 6.58 -12.24
N GLY A 101 1.11 5.49 -11.51
CA GLY A 101 0.72 5.55 -10.11
C GLY A 101 1.93 5.54 -9.20
N ARG A 102 1.78 6.16 -8.04
CA ARG A 102 2.82 6.20 -7.01
C ARG A 102 2.17 5.83 -5.70
N GLN A 103 2.76 4.88 -4.99
CA GLN A 103 2.24 4.42 -3.72
C GLN A 103 3.36 4.39 -2.69
N MET A 104 3.12 4.97 -1.52
CA MET A 104 4.01 4.85 -0.38
C MET A 104 3.20 4.40 0.82
N GLN A 105 3.73 3.41 1.54
CA GLN A 105 3.10 2.87 2.74
C GLN A 105 4.11 2.84 3.88
N SER A 106 3.66 3.22 5.07
CA SER A 106 4.39 3.02 6.31
C SER A 106 3.78 1.84 7.05
N TRP A 107 4.62 0.92 7.49
CA TRP A 107 4.22 -0.33 8.13
C TRP A 107 4.81 -0.43 9.53
N LEU A 108 4.05 -0.99 10.43
CA LEU A 108 4.45 -1.23 11.82
C LEU A 108 4.27 -2.71 12.14
N ARG A 109 5.27 -3.34 12.74
CA ARG A 109 5.15 -4.72 13.20
C ARG A 109 4.46 -4.72 14.55
N THR A 110 3.32 -5.42 14.63
CA THR A 110 2.52 -5.57 15.84
C THR A 110 2.55 -7.02 16.28
N PRO A 111 2.04 -7.35 17.48
CA PRO A 111 1.91 -8.76 17.89
C PRO A 111 1.09 -9.61 16.91
N ALA A 112 0.18 -8.99 16.16
CA ALA A 112 -0.64 -9.68 15.15
C ALA A 112 0.03 -9.72 13.76
N GLY A 113 1.20 -9.12 13.59
CA GLY A 113 1.94 -9.05 12.34
C GLY A 113 2.11 -7.63 11.83
N TRP A 114 2.64 -7.48 10.63
CA TRP A 114 2.85 -6.19 10.01
C TRP A 114 1.53 -5.54 9.60
N ARG A 115 1.38 -4.25 9.89
CA ARG A 115 0.16 -3.48 9.60
C ARG A 115 0.51 -2.13 8.99
N VAL A 116 -0.24 -1.70 7.99
CA VAL A 116 -0.11 -0.35 7.42
C VAL A 116 -0.66 0.66 8.41
N VAL A 117 0.10 1.71 8.68
CA VAL A 117 -0.31 2.81 9.56
C VAL A 117 -0.51 4.11 8.79
N ALA A 118 0.09 4.24 7.62
CA ALA A 118 -0.09 5.39 6.75
C ALA A 118 0.14 4.97 5.30
N ALA A 119 -0.67 5.49 4.40
CA ALA A 119 -0.54 5.19 2.98
C ALA A 119 -0.94 6.41 2.15
N HIS A 120 -0.25 6.58 1.02
CA HIS A 120 -0.55 7.61 0.04
C HIS A 120 -0.46 7.02 -1.35
N VAL A 121 -1.50 7.21 -2.14
CA VAL A 121 -1.56 6.81 -3.55
C VAL A 121 -1.90 8.03 -4.38
N SER A 122 -1.15 8.27 -5.44
CA SER A 122 -1.43 9.34 -6.39
C SER A 122 -1.13 8.87 -7.81
N ILE A 123 -1.69 9.57 -8.78
CA ILE A 123 -1.51 9.23 -10.18
C ILE A 123 -1.12 10.51 -10.92
N ILE A 124 -0.07 10.43 -11.72
CA ILE A 124 0.41 11.58 -12.51
C ILE A 124 0.54 11.17 -13.97
N ALA A 125 0.65 12.16 -14.84
CA ALA A 125 1.05 11.91 -16.22
C ALA A 125 2.45 11.29 -16.21
N ASP A 126 2.67 10.30 -17.06
CA ASP A 126 3.96 9.60 -17.11
C ASP A 126 5.04 10.56 -17.64
N PRO A 127 6.03 10.95 -16.83
CA PRO A 127 7.08 11.87 -17.28
C PRO A 127 7.95 11.27 -18.38
N ASP A 128 8.03 9.93 -18.47
CA ASP A 128 8.84 9.25 -19.49
C ASP A 128 8.17 9.24 -20.87
N LEU A 129 6.89 9.63 -20.96
CA LEU A 129 6.19 9.79 -22.21
C LEU A 129 6.23 11.23 -22.73
N ALA A 130 6.85 12.15 -22.00
CA ALA A 130 7.02 13.53 -22.42
C ALA A 130 8.01 13.55 -23.59
N THR A 131 7.60 14.14 -24.70
CA THR A 131 8.43 14.29 -25.87
C THR A 131 8.77 15.75 -26.12
#